data_bb95b688107cde53d4077edd5c858a5f
#
_entry.id   bb95b688107cde53d4077edd5c858a5f
#
_cell.length_a   1.000
_cell.length_b   1.000
_cell.length_c   1.000
_cell.angle_alpha   90.00
_cell.angle_beta   90.00
_cell.angle_gamma   90.00
#
_symmetry.space_group_name_H-M   'P 1'
#
loop_
_entity.id
_entity.type
_entity.pdbx_description
1 polymer ?
#
loop_
_entity_poly.entity_id
_entity_poly.type
_entity_poly.pdbx_seq_one_letter_code
_entity_poly.pdbx_strand_id
1 'polypeptide(L)'
;MHKDRISGRAEGASAICTAKKRGLLAALCAMLLCSCSPVSRTPEPTTAAPYEDENTAGYEQLTEESAREQQRFSKLETSLFQDELSSARLDLHFLLKNPESRGITQTDAPIAPVSAEALRQTRKDQEDLRSELSSFQTALLTEDQKLTLRILESLMKTEAKSNGLELYSQPLAPTIGTQAQLPMLLCEYTFYTRQDVEDYLNIVEYLDTFYGQILSFEQEKAAAGLMMSDTSLDHVIESCKSYLLVPGNNFMIDSFKERLNTLPDLTDDARKELCARNEAALEEHFVPAYKLLIDGLEKLKGTGTNEKGMCGYPDGKAYYEYLVYTETGTSYHSIDELLDATEQEISDNLKITSKLLSDHPELESMLEDYHYRQTEPSAIMEELKEQTLQDFPQLPECSYTLKDVPKALELSLSPAFYLTSPIDDSSQNVIYINRNPIYDNQPLYNTIAHEGYPGHLYQTVWFHTHCDSDLRKILNFSGYSEGWAAYVEALSYELDNGLDPLLGELLSANSKATLGIHAYLDLAVNYLGWEQDDVQKYLSSYFSDPQSIAGSMFETMVDNPANYLSYFIGSLEIRNMRKTAEMQLGDAFNAKQFHTFLLDMGNAPFDVIQAYFTTWLMNQKMGN
;
A
#
# COMPACT_ATOMS: atom_id res chain seq x y z
N MET A 1 -22.41 2.24 28.20
CA MET A 1 -21.06 2.86 28.31
C MET A 1 -19.98 2.08 27.56
N HIS A 2 -20.25 0.89 27.03
CA HIS A 2 -19.26 -0.01 26.43
C HIS A 2 -19.20 -0.01 24.89
N LYS A 3 -20.08 0.69 24.22
CA LYS A 3 -20.18 0.72 22.74
C LYS A 3 -19.40 1.88 22.09
N ASP A 4 -18.94 2.86 22.87
CA ASP A 4 -18.22 4.03 22.34
C ASP A 4 -16.72 3.76 22.01
N ARG A 5 -16.20 2.57 22.38
CA ARG A 5 -14.79 2.21 22.12
C ARG A 5 -14.49 1.71 20.69
N ILE A 6 -15.52 1.44 19.91
CA ILE A 6 -15.35 0.87 18.56
C ILE A 6 -15.17 1.96 17.50
N SER A 7 -15.60 3.21 17.78
CA SER A 7 -15.58 4.32 16.81
C SER A 7 -14.21 4.97 16.56
N GLY A 8 -13.22 4.70 17.40
CA GLY A 8 -11.89 5.33 17.28
C GLY A 8 -10.91 4.67 16.29
N ARG A 9 -11.27 3.56 15.67
CA ARG A 9 -10.36 2.79 14.78
C ARG A 9 -10.31 3.26 13.34
N ALA A 10 -11.21 4.15 12.93
CA ALA A 10 -11.38 4.50 11.53
C ALA A 10 -10.35 5.49 10.98
N GLU A 11 -9.65 6.24 11.82
CA GLU A 11 -8.83 7.38 11.36
C GLU A 11 -7.34 7.06 11.17
N GLY A 12 -6.87 5.88 11.58
CA GLY A 12 -5.44 5.61 11.69
C GLY A 12 -4.78 4.77 10.60
N ALA A 13 -5.52 4.15 9.71
CA ALA A 13 -4.97 3.05 8.90
C ALA A 13 -4.52 3.44 7.48
N SER A 14 -4.30 4.71 7.17
CA SER A 14 -4.03 5.07 5.77
C SER A 14 -3.21 6.33 5.60
N ALA A 15 -1.97 6.34 5.94
CA ALA A 15 -1.12 7.49 5.67
C ALA A 15 0.05 7.24 4.72
N ILE A 16 0.26 6.05 4.20
CA ILE A 16 1.36 5.82 3.25
C ILE A 16 0.90 4.92 2.12
N CYS A 17 0.07 5.41 1.26
CA CYS A 17 -0.05 4.81 -0.05
C CYS A 17 -0.95 5.61 -0.97
N THR A 18 -0.41 6.50 -1.71
CA THR A 18 -0.85 6.81 -3.07
C THR A 18 -0.25 8.12 -3.56
N ALA A 19 1.06 8.19 -3.72
CA ALA A 19 1.54 8.96 -4.84
C ALA A 19 1.17 8.15 -6.09
N LYS A 20 0.01 8.42 -6.67
CA LYS A 20 -0.40 7.78 -7.92
C LYS A 20 0.60 8.15 -9.00
N LYS A 21 1.29 7.18 -9.45
CA LYS A 21 2.37 7.28 -10.40
C LYS A 21 1.95 7.29 -11.82
N ARG A 22 2.80 7.92 -12.54
CA ARG A 22 2.65 8.15 -13.95
C ARG A 22 3.91 7.72 -14.67
N GLY A 23 4.08 6.47 -14.78
CA GLY A 23 4.89 5.79 -15.74
C GLY A 23 4.03 4.79 -16.47
N LEU A 24 4.61 3.96 -17.30
CA LEU A 24 3.95 2.90 -18.07
C LEU A 24 3.12 1.97 -17.18
N LEU A 25 3.44 1.93 -15.89
CA LEU A 25 2.84 1.10 -14.86
C LEU A 25 2.20 1.94 -13.73
N ALA A 26 1.45 2.99 -14.07
CA ALA A 26 0.91 4.02 -13.17
C ALA A 26 0.13 3.55 -11.93
N ALA A 27 0.08 2.26 -11.66
CA ALA A 27 -0.39 1.64 -10.41
C ALA A 27 0.75 1.37 -9.43
N LEU A 28 1.97 1.86 -9.74
CA LEU A 28 3.18 1.55 -9.00
C LEU A 28 3.60 2.70 -8.11
N CYS A 29 3.76 2.42 -6.91
CA CYS A 29 4.34 3.16 -5.82
C CYS A 29 3.44 4.00 -4.95
N ALA A 30 3.21 3.51 -3.89
CA ALA A 30 3.62 4.05 -2.64
C ALA A 30 3.78 2.87 -1.73
N MET A 31 4.89 2.31 -1.69
CA MET A 31 5.52 1.73 -0.50
C MET A 31 6.79 1.03 -0.91
N LEU A 32 7.78 1.50 -0.38
CA LEU A 32 9.14 1.14 -0.39
C LEU A 32 9.36 -0.16 0.39
N LEU A 33 9.90 -1.26 -0.12
CA LEU A 33 11.28 -1.65 -0.10
C LEU A 33 11.57 -3.09 0.22
N CYS A 34 12.58 -3.70 -0.05
CA CYS A 34 13.96 -3.79 0.29
C CYS A 34 14.73 -4.89 -0.37
N SER A 35 15.98 -4.71 -0.41
CA SER A 35 16.95 -5.57 -1.06
C SER A 35 17.73 -6.48 -0.11
N CYS A 36 18.35 -7.53 -0.58
CA CYS A 36 19.80 -7.72 -0.58
C CYS A 36 20.33 -8.92 -1.34
N SER A 37 21.55 -8.79 -1.76
CA SER A 37 22.39 -9.46 -2.73
C SER A 37 22.59 -10.97 -2.57
N PRO A 38 22.95 -11.68 -3.68
CA PRO A 38 23.01 -13.13 -3.73
C PRO A 38 24.37 -13.66 -3.27
N VAL A 39 24.34 -14.75 -2.52
CA VAL A 39 25.47 -15.69 -2.46
C VAL A 39 25.20 -16.80 -3.46
N SER A 40 25.90 -16.70 -4.58
CA SER A 40 25.96 -17.72 -5.61
C SER A 40 26.54 -19.02 -5.04
N ARG A 41 25.79 -20.10 -5.14
CA ARG A 41 26.33 -21.47 -5.16
C ARG A 41 25.74 -22.19 -6.35
N THR A 42 26.53 -22.29 -7.40
CA THR A 42 26.34 -23.22 -8.52
C THR A 42 26.52 -24.67 -8.06
N PRO A 43 25.60 -25.58 -8.38
CA PRO A 43 25.90 -27.03 -8.35
C PRO A 43 26.62 -27.41 -9.66
N GLU A 44 27.72 -28.14 -9.53
CA GLU A 44 28.42 -28.75 -10.66
C GLU A 44 27.55 -29.82 -11.35
N PRO A 45 27.60 -29.92 -12.68
CA PRO A 45 26.85 -30.93 -13.42
C PRO A 45 27.55 -32.29 -13.38
N THR A 46 26.83 -33.30 -12.91
CA THR A 46 27.22 -34.69 -13.13
C THR A 46 26.97 -35.10 -14.57
N THR A 47 28.02 -35.49 -15.25
CA THR A 47 28.02 -36.00 -16.63
C THR A 47 27.39 -37.39 -16.67
N ALA A 48 26.28 -37.56 -17.39
CA ALA A 48 25.78 -38.80 -17.91
C ALA A 48 26.10 -38.90 -19.41
N ALA A 49 26.53 -40.08 -19.83
CA ALA A 49 26.97 -40.39 -21.19
C ALA A 49 25.81 -40.33 -22.23
N PRO A 50 26.09 -40.06 -23.50
CA PRO A 50 25.09 -39.74 -24.50
C PRO A 50 24.34 -40.99 -24.98
N TYR A 51 23.02 -40.87 -25.01
CA TYR A 51 22.15 -41.72 -25.80
C TYR A 51 21.83 -40.92 -27.10
N GLU A 52 22.30 -41.45 -28.25
CA GLU A 52 21.96 -40.88 -29.55
C GLU A 52 20.51 -41.24 -29.90
N ASP A 53 19.63 -40.26 -29.98
CA ASP A 53 18.26 -40.39 -30.48
C ASP A 53 18.00 -39.35 -31.58
N GLU A 54 17.34 -39.76 -32.64
CA GLU A 54 17.09 -38.95 -33.87
C GLU A 54 16.17 -37.73 -33.68
N ASN A 55 15.93 -37.32 -32.44
CA ASN A 55 15.05 -36.17 -32.10
C ASN A 55 15.83 -34.91 -31.64
N THR A 56 17.16 -34.92 -31.69
CA THR A 56 18.02 -33.84 -31.16
C THR A 56 17.80 -32.49 -31.86
N ALA A 57 17.56 -32.48 -33.19
CA ALA A 57 17.37 -31.24 -33.94
C ALA A 57 16.11 -30.45 -33.51
N GLY A 58 15.03 -31.15 -33.18
CA GLY A 58 13.79 -30.53 -32.69
C GLY A 58 13.94 -29.96 -31.26
N TYR A 59 14.67 -30.64 -30.36
CA TYR A 59 14.94 -30.17 -29.02
C TYR A 59 15.91 -28.98 -29.01
N GLU A 60 16.96 -29.00 -29.84
CA GLU A 60 17.88 -27.88 -29.97
C GLU A 60 17.16 -26.62 -30.49
N GLN A 61 16.28 -26.75 -31.49
CA GLN A 61 15.51 -25.63 -32.02
C GLN A 61 14.52 -25.06 -30.99
N LEU A 62 13.80 -25.90 -30.23
CA LEU A 62 12.93 -25.47 -29.12
C LEU A 62 13.74 -24.76 -28.02
N THR A 63 14.93 -25.26 -27.68
CA THR A 63 15.80 -24.65 -26.68
C THR A 63 16.30 -23.26 -27.14
N GLU A 64 16.65 -23.10 -28.41
CA GLU A 64 17.06 -21.80 -28.95
C GLU A 64 15.88 -20.81 -29.04
N GLU A 65 14.69 -21.28 -29.41
CA GLU A 65 13.48 -20.44 -29.43
C GLU A 65 13.11 -19.99 -28.01
N SER A 66 13.14 -20.89 -27.03
CA SER A 66 12.91 -20.55 -25.63
C SER A 66 13.92 -19.52 -25.12
N ALA A 67 15.21 -19.72 -25.39
CA ALA A 67 16.24 -18.78 -24.97
C ALA A 67 16.05 -17.37 -25.57
N ARG A 68 15.64 -17.29 -26.85
CA ARG A 68 15.35 -16.00 -27.51
C ARG A 68 14.12 -15.31 -26.90
N GLU A 69 13.06 -16.06 -26.65
CA GLU A 69 11.83 -15.50 -26.07
C GLU A 69 12.03 -15.05 -24.63
N GLN A 70 12.72 -15.86 -23.83
CA GLN A 70 13.13 -15.50 -22.46
C GLN A 70 14.00 -14.24 -22.42
N GLN A 71 14.99 -14.14 -23.32
CA GLN A 71 15.82 -12.94 -23.44
C GLN A 71 15.01 -11.71 -23.87
N ARG A 72 14.03 -11.89 -24.78
CA ARG A 72 13.13 -10.81 -25.20
C ARG A 72 12.31 -10.32 -24.02
N PHE A 73 11.76 -11.23 -23.21
CA PHE A 73 10.99 -10.89 -22.02
C PHE A 73 11.84 -10.18 -20.95
N SER A 74 13.04 -10.70 -20.66
CA SER A 74 13.96 -10.05 -19.72
C SER A 74 14.37 -8.64 -20.16
N LYS A 75 14.47 -8.38 -21.46
CA LYS A 75 14.70 -7.02 -21.96
C LYS A 75 13.51 -6.11 -21.72
N LEU A 76 12.28 -6.62 -21.89
CA LEU A 76 11.07 -5.87 -21.57
C LEU A 76 11.01 -5.55 -20.07
N GLU A 77 11.23 -6.54 -19.19
CA GLU A 77 11.26 -6.31 -17.73
C GLU A 77 12.27 -5.21 -17.35
N THR A 78 13.48 -5.29 -17.93
CA THR A 78 14.54 -4.29 -17.67
C THR A 78 14.11 -2.90 -18.17
N SER A 79 13.52 -2.80 -19.36
CA SER A 79 13.06 -1.53 -19.92
C SER A 79 11.96 -0.93 -19.04
N LEU A 80 10.93 -1.70 -18.72
CA LEU A 80 9.82 -1.26 -17.86
C LEU A 80 10.30 -0.76 -16.50
N PHE A 81 11.25 -1.48 -15.88
CA PHE A 81 11.86 -1.08 -14.63
C PHE A 81 12.62 0.26 -14.74
N GLN A 82 13.44 0.41 -15.79
CA GLN A 82 14.21 1.63 -15.99
C GLN A 82 13.33 2.81 -16.37
N ASP A 83 12.35 2.62 -17.23
CA ASP A 83 11.41 3.66 -17.68
C ASP A 83 10.58 4.19 -16.51
N GLU A 84 10.07 3.28 -15.66
CA GLU A 84 9.31 3.66 -14.46
C GLU A 84 10.16 4.50 -13.51
N LEU A 85 11.35 4.02 -13.15
CA LEU A 85 12.20 4.70 -12.18
C LEU A 85 12.88 5.95 -12.72
N SER A 86 13.00 6.10 -14.04
CA SER A 86 13.50 7.33 -14.65
C SER A 86 12.43 8.43 -14.74
N SER A 87 11.17 8.14 -14.47
CA SER A 87 10.07 9.09 -14.61
C SER A 87 10.17 10.27 -13.63
N ALA A 88 10.60 10.01 -12.39
CA ALA A 88 10.69 11.02 -11.35
C ALA A 88 11.84 10.79 -10.37
N ARG A 89 12.52 11.88 -9.97
CA ARG A 89 13.64 11.84 -9.02
C ARG A 89 13.18 11.41 -7.63
N LEU A 90 12.04 11.92 -7.18
CA LEU A 90 11.50 11.61 -5.85
C LEU A 90 11.28 10.11 -5.71
N ASP A 91 10.64 9.50 -6.68
CA ASP A 91 10.31 8.08 -6.68
C ASP A 91 11.56 7.20 -6.80
N LEU A 92 12.47 7.56 -7.72
CA LEU A 92 13.74 6.87 -7.89
C LEU A 92 14.54 6.82 -6.59
N HIS A 93 14.59 7.96 -5.86
CA HIS A 93 15.37 8.08 -4.62
C HIS A 93 14.90 7.10 -3.54
N PHE A 94 13.58 6.96 -3.41
CA PHE A 94 13.00 6.04 -2.44
C PHE A 94 13.14 4.56 -2.84
N LEU A 95 13.22 4.24 -4.13
CA LEU A 95 13.26 2.87 -4.63
C LEU A 95 14.67 2.33 -4.86
N LEU A 96 15.64 3.21 -5.15
CA LEU A 96 17.02 2.83 -5.40
C LEU A 96 18.02 3.78 -4.72
N LYS A 97 18.92 3.21 -3.94
CA LYS A 97 20.07 3.93 -3.37
C LYS A 97 21.17 4.14 -4.41
N ASN A 98 21.37 3.18 -5.32
CA ASN A 98 22.45 3.17 -6.32
C ASN A 98 21.86 3.03 -7.75
N PRO A 99 21.12 4.02 -8.27
CA PRO A 99 20.42 3.91 -9.55
C PRO A 99 21.35 3.65 -10.73
N GLU A 100 22.59 4.17 -10.71
CA GLU A 100 23.58 3.93 -11.75
C GLU A 100 23.92 2.44 -11.91
N SER A 101 23.84 1.65 -10.85
CA SER A 101 24.05 0.20 -10.89
C SER A 101 23.00 -0.55 -11.72
N ARG A 102 21.85 0.09 -11.93
CA ARG A 102 20.75 -0.39 -12.76
C ARG A 102 20.64 0.34 -14.10
N GLY A 103 21.65 1.14 -14.46
CA GLY A 103 21.71 1.89 -15.73
C GLY A 103 20.87 3.17 -15.75
N ILE A 104 20.38 3.64 -14.60
CA ILE A 104 19.58 4.85 -14.47
C ILE A 104 20.50 6.00 -14.05
N THR A 105 20.68 6.96 -14.95
CA THR A 105 21.62 8.09 -14.74
C THR A 105 20.92 9.45 -14.72
N GLN A 106 19.69 9.51 -15.17
CA GLN A 106 18.90 10.73 -15.27
C GLN A 106 17.43 10.43 -14.98
N THR A 107 16.68 11.45 -14.62
CA THR A 107 15.22 11.39 -14.44
C THR A 107 14.55 12.50 -15.24
N ASP A 108 13.33 12.26 -15.70
CA ASP A 108 12.58 13.16 -16.56
C ASP A 108 12.10 14.41 -15.80
N ALA A 109 11.75 14.24 -14.52
CA ALA A 109 11.25 15.32 -13.66
C ALA A 109 11.70 15.15 -12.20
N PRO A 110 11.70 16.23 -11.39
CA PRO A 110 11.85 16.13 -9.94
C PRO A 110 10.71 15.35 -9.27
N ILE A 111 9.46 15.60 -9.69
CA ILE A 111 8.23 14.91 -9.27
C ILE A 111 7.43 14.63 -10.55
N ALA A 112 6.79 13.46 -10.63
CA ALA A 112 5.97 13.06 -11.77
C ALA A 112 4.86 14.11 -12.05
N PRO A 113 4.66 14.55 -13.31
CA PRO A 113 3.72 15.62 -13.65
C PRO A 113 2.26 15.19 -13.44
N VAL A 114 1.41 16.14 -13.03
CA VAL A 114 -0.03 15.95 -12.86
C VAL A 114 -0.80 16.73 -13.93
N SER A 115 -1.35 16.03 -14.93
CA SER A 115 -2.24 16.63 -15.93
C SER A 115 -3.09 15.56 -16.63
N ALA A 116 -4.26 15.96 -17.18
CA ALA A 116 -5.07 15.05 -17.99
C ALA A 116 -4.33 14.54 -19.23
N GLU A 117 -3.44 15.35 -19.81
CA GLU A 117 -2.62 14.93 -20.96
C GLU A 117 -1.61 13.86 -20.59
N ALA A 118 -0.91 14.00 -19.45
CA ALA A 118 0.01 12.99 -18.95
C ALA A 118 -0.72 11.66 -18.70
N LEU A 119 -1.94 11.71 -18.12
CA LEU A 119 -2.75 10.51 -17.89
C LEU A 119 -3.16 9.83 -19.21
N ARG A 120 -3.57 10.61 -20.23
CA ARG A 120 -3.91 10.06 -21.55
C ARG A 120 -2.69 9.43 -22.23
N GLN A 121 -1.51 10.05 -22.10
CA GLN A 121 -0.28 9.46 -22.65
C GLN A 121 0.03 8.12 -21.94
N THR A 122 -0.05 8.08 -20.61
CA THR A 122 0.11 6.84 -19.84
C THR A 122 -0.86 5.74 -20.33
N ARG A 123 -2.14 6.07 -20.59
CA ARG A 123 -3.12 5.09 -21.11
C ARG A 123 -2.73 4.53 -22.47
N LYS A 124 -2.22 5.37 -23.34
CA LYS A 124 -1.73 4.94 -24.65
C LYS A 124 -0.52 4.01 -24.54
N ASP A 125 0.43 4.36 -23.67
CA ASP A 125 1.62 3.55 -23.44
C ASP A 125 1.26 2.18 -22.82
N GLN A 126 0.24 2.14 -21.94
CA GLN A 126 -0.32 0.92 -21.38
C GLN A 126 -1.02 0.04 -22.44
N GLU A 127 -1.69 0.64 -23.43
CA GLU A 127 -2.30 -0.09 -24.53
C GLU A 127 -1.24 -0.70 -25.48
N ASP A 128 -0.16 0.04 -25.75
CA ASP A 128 0.99 -0.45 -26.49
C ASP A 128 1.68 -1.60 -25.75
N LEU A 129 1.91 -1.46 -24.44
CA LEU A 129 2.43 -2.53 -23.59
C LEU A 129 1.52 -3.78 -23.61
N ARG A 130 0.22 -3.61 -23.47
CA ARG A 130 -0.74 -4.72 -23.53
C ARG A 130 -0.62 -5.49 -24.84
N SER A 131 -0.43 -4.76 -25.94
CA SER A 131 -0.23 -5.36 -27.27
C SER A 131 1.09 -6.14 -27.33
N GLU A 132 2.14 -5.61 -26.73
CA GLU A 132 3.45 -6.29 -26.64
C GLU A 132 3.38 -7.56 -25.79
N LEU A 133 2.77 -7.49 -24.58
CA LEU A 133 2.60 -8.64 -23.70
C LEU A 133 1.88 -9.79 -24.40
N SER A 134 0.81 -9.49 -25.13
CA SER A 134 0.04 -10.50 -25.89
C SER A 134 0.83 -11.19 -27.01
N SER A 135 1.97 -10.63 -27.41
CA SER A 135 2.85 -11.20 -28.45
C SER A 135 3.81 -12.27 -27.94
N PHE A 136 3.93 -12.46 -26.60
CA PHE A 136 4.82 -13.46 -26.04
C PHE A 136 4.25 -14.87 -26.10
N GLN A 137 5.12 -15.83 -26.45
CA GLN A 137 4.77 -17.24 -26.42
C GLN A 137 4.98 -17.78 -24.98
N THR A 138 3.93 -17.73 -24.17
CA THR A 138 3.95 -18.10 -22.74
C THR A 138 4.60 -19.47 -22.49
N ALA A 139 4.40 -20.46 -23.37
CA ALA A 139 4.97 -21.80 -23.25
C ALA A 139 6.52 -21.83 -23.28
N LEU A 140 7.16 -20.81 -23.85
CA LEU A 140 8.61 -20.71 -23.99
C LEU A 140 9.28 -19.96 -22.84
N LEU A 141 8.51 -19.29 -21.97
CA LEU A 141 9.00 -18.53 -20.82
C LEU A 141 9.32 -19.44 -19.64
N THR A 142 10.20 -18.97 -18.73
CA THR A 142 10.39 -19.60 -17.43
C THR A 142 9.14 -19.46 -16.56
N GLU A 143 9.02 -20.22 -15.48
CA GLU A 143 7.85 -20.13 -14.59
C GLU A 143 7.74 -18.73 -13.95
N ASP A 144 8.86 -18.12 -13.54
CA ASP A 144 8.90 -16.77 -12.99
C ASP A 144 8.49 -15.72 -14.03
N GLN A 145 8.96 -15.86 -15.28
CA GLN A 145 8.54 -14.98 -16.37
C GLN A 145 7.07 -15.15 -16.72
N LYS A 146 6.53 -16.37 -16.64
CA LYS A 146 5.10 -16.63 -16.81
C LYS A 146 4.27 -15.93 -15.74
N LEU A 147 4.75 -15.97 -14.48
CA LEU A 147 4.09 -15.28 -13.38
C LEU A 147 4.14 -13.76 -13.60
N THR A 148 5.31 -13.21 -13.93
CA THR A 148 5.45 -11.76 -14.23
C THR A 148 4.55 -11.35 -15.40
N LEU A 149 4.52 -12.14 -16.49
CA LEU A 149 3.64 -11.87 -17.63
C LEU A 149 2.16 -11.80 -17.22
N ARG A 150 1.69 -12.77 -16.43
CA ARG A 150 0.29 -12.80 -15.95
C ARG A 150 -0.04 -11.62 -15.03
N ILE A 151 0.89 -11.23 -14.16
CA ILE A 151 0.74 -10.04 -13.30
C ILE A 151 0.59 -8.79 -14.16
N LEU A 152 1.46 -8.60 -15.15
CA LEU A 152 1.40 -7.46 -16.07
C LEU A 152 0.12 -7.46 -16.92
N GLU A 153 -0.31 -8.62 -17.42
CA GLU A 153 -1.56 -8.75 -18.17
C GLU A 153 -2.79 -8.39 -17.32
N SER A 154 -2.84 -8.84 -16.07
CA SER A 154 -3.92 -8.51 -15.13
C SER A 154 -3.91 -7.02 -14.80
N LEU A 155 -2.73 -6.44 -14.53
CA LEU A 155 -2.56 -5.01 -14.30
C LEU A 155 -3.08 -4.19 -15.49
N MET A 156 -2.62 -4.50 -16.72
CA MET A 156 -3.06 -3.77 -17.91
C MET A 156 -4.55 -3.94 -18.20
N LYS A 157 -5.13 -5.08 -17.84
CA LYS A 157 -6.59 -5.30 -17.94
C LYS A 157 -7.36 -4.39 -16.96
N THR A 158 -6.85 -4.22 -15.74
CA THR A 158 -7.46 -3.35 -14.73
C THR A 158 -7.31 -1.89 -15.13
N GLU A 159 -6.12 -1.46 -15.53
CA GLU A 159 -5.84 -0.10 -15.96
C GLU A 159 -6.72 0.34 -17.15
N ALA A 160 -7.01 -0.56 -18.08
CA ALA A 160 -7.89 -0.28 -19.22
C ALA A 160 -9.32 0.11 -18.83
N LYS A 161 -9.79 -0.22 -17.60
CA LYS A 161 -11.11 0.18 -17.10
C LYS A 161 -11.22 1.69 -16.87
N SER A 162 -10.11 2.41 -16.69
CA SER A 162 -10.08 3.85 -16.47
C SER A 162 -9.93 4.68 -17.75
N ASN A 163 -9.89 4.06 -18.94
CA ASN A 163 -9.77 4.78 -20.20
C ASN A 163 -10.95 5.74 -20.41
N GLY A 164 -10.63 7.02 -20.65
CA GLY A 164 -11.62 8.09 -20.79
C GLY A 164 -12.14 8.66 -19.47
N LEU A 165 -11.64 8.17 -18.33
CA LEU A 165 -12.01 8.60 -16.98
C LEU A 165 -10.88 9.36 -16.26
N GLU A 166 -9.92 9.92 -17.00
CA GLU A 166 -8.71 10.55 -16.44
C GLU A 166 -9.03 11.69 -15.47
N LEU A 167 -10.09 12.46 -15.72
CA LEU A 167 -10.49 13.57 -14.86
C LEU A 167 -11.16 13.14 -13.54
N TYR A 168 -11.47 11.85 -13.38
CA TYR A 168 -11.95 11.32 -12.09
C TYR A 168 -10.80 11.08 -11.09
N SER A 169 -9.55 11.12 -11.53
CA SER A 169 -8.39 10.99 -10.64
C SER A 169 -8.41 12.07 -9.55
N GLN A 170 -8.03 11.69 -8.33
CA GLN A 170 -8.05 12.55 -7.15
C GLN A 170 -6.62 12.76 -6.63
N PRO A 171 -5.82 13.67 -7.24
CA PRO A 171 -4.49 13.99 -6.73
C PRO A 171 -4.54 14.71 -5.38
N LEU A 172 -5.65 15.37 -5.06
CA LEU A 172 -5.94 15.96 -3.76
C LEU A 172 -7.06 15.18 -3.09
N ALA A 173 -6.88 14.89 -1.81
CA ALA A 173 -7.88 14.30 -0.94
C ALA A 173 -7.61 14.74 0.52
N PRO A 174 -8.59 14.79 1.41
CA PRO A 174 -8.41 15.31 2.76
C PRO A 174 -7.24 14.71 3.53
N THR A 175 -7.07 13.40 3.50
CA THR A 175 -6.06 12.67 4.29
C THR A 175 -4.96 12.04 3.45
N ILE A 176 -5.32 11.45 2.30
CA ILE A 176 -4.40 10.68 1.43
C ILE A 176 -3.95 11.44 0.18
N GLY A 177 -4.32 12.72 0.05
CA GLY A 177 -3.93 13.57 -1.07
C GLY A 177 -2.45 13.95 -1.04
N THR A 178 -1.90 14.29 -2.21
CA THR A 178 -0.50 14.66 -2.38
C THR A 178 -0.09 15.84 -1.47
N GLN A 179 -1.01 16.76 -1.19
CA GLN A 179 -0.75 17.89 -0.29
C GLN A 179 -0.48 17.45 1.16
N ALA A 180 -1.05 16.32 1.58
CA ALA A 180 -0.84 15.78 2.92
C ALA A 180 0.43 14.92 3.00
N GLN A 181 0.72 14.14 1.96
CA GLN A 181 1.78 13.15 1.97
C GLN A 181 3.16 13.68 1.56
N LEU A 182 3.22 14.59 0.59
CA LEU A 182 4.49 15.07 0.05
C LEU A 182 5.42 15.72 1.09
N PRO A 183 4.94 16.55 2.06
CA PRO A 183 5.81 17.09 3.11
C PRO A 183 6.46 16.00 3.96
N MET A 184 5.73 14.90 4.23
CA MET A 184 6.25 13.78 4.99
C MET A 184 7.35 13.04 4.21
N LEU A 185 7.11 12.74 2.93
CA LEU A 185 8.13 12.14 2.06
C LEU A 185 9.39 13.01 2.01
N LEU A 186 9.23 14.32 1.90
CA LEU A 186 10.38 15.24 1.91
C LEU A 186 11.14 15.22 3.23
N CYS A 187 10.51 14.97 4.37
CA CYS A 187 11.19 14.81 5.65
C CYS A 187 11.98 13.51 5.75
N GLU A 188 11.51 12.46 5.10
CA GLU A 188 12.13 11.15 5.10
C GLU A 188 13.13 10.94 3.94
N TYR A 189 13.32 11.94 3.08
CA TYR A 189 14.26 11.88 1.96
C TYR A 189 15.70 11.73 2.47
N THR A 190 16.24 10.52 2.48
CA THR A 190 17.53 10.17 3.07
C THR A 190 18.70 10.80 2.30
N PHE A 191 19.69 11.38 3.00
CA PHE A 191 20.89 11.90 2.38
C PHE A 191 22.03 10.86 2.45
N TYR A 192 22.20 10.08 1.40
CA TYR A 192 23.33 9.14 1.26
C TYR A 192 24.61 9.87 0.82
N THR A 193 24.44 10.88 -0.03
CA THR A 193 25.51 11.67 -0.64
C THR A 193 25.16 13.15 -0.65
N ARG A 194 26.12 14.00 -0.99
CA ARG A 194 25.84 15.41 -1.21
C ARG A 194 24.89 15.64 -2.41
N GLN A 195 24.90 14.75 -3.41
CA GLN A 195 23.99 14.88 -4.55
C GLN A 195 22.54 14.74 -4.12
N ASP A 196 22.23 13.87 -3.17
CA ASP A 196 20.86 13.74 -2.64
C ASP A 196 20.35 15.03 -2.00
N VAL A 197 21.26 15.81 -1.39
CA VAL A 197 20.88 17.12 -0.84
C VAL A 197 20.54 18.10 -1.97
N GLU A 198 21.30 18.11 -3.06
CA GLU A 198 21.02 18.95 -4.22
C GLU A 198 19.70 18.50 -4.91
N ASP A 199 19.49 17.19 -5.05
CA ASP A 199 18.26 16.63 -5.62
C ASP A 199 17.01 17.00 -4.75
N TYR A 200 17.13 16.90 -3.44
CA TYR A 200 16.08 17.32 -2.51
C TYR A 200 15.76 18.83 -2.67
N LEU A 201 16.77 19.68 -2.72
CA LEU A 201 16.56 21.11 -2.91
C LEU A 201 15.87 21.40 -4.25
N ASN A 202 16.29 20.73 -5.33
CA ASN A 202 15.64 20.84 -6.63
C ASN A 202 14.16 20.39 -6.59
N ILE A 203 13.84 19.35 -5.79
CA ILE A 203 12.45 18.92 -5.60
C ILE A 203 11.65 20.00 -4.88
N VAL A 204 12.19 20.61 -3.81
CA VAL A 204 11.52 21.71 -3.10
C VAL A 204 11.32 22.92 -4.00
N GLU A 205 12.33 23.31 -4.79
CA GLU A 205 12.26 24.40 -5.76
C GLU A 205 11.23 24.13 -6.88
N TYR A 206 10.92 22.87 -7.18
CA TYR A 206 9.93 22.49 -8.20
C TYR A 206 8.48 22.53 -7.72
N LEU A 207 8.22 22.69 -6.42
CA LEU A 207 6.87 22.61 -5.84
C LEU A 207 5.90 23.63 -6.42
N ASP A 208 6.36 24.85 -6.78
CA ASP A 208 5.52 25.86 -7.45
C ASP A 208 4.94 25.31 -8.76
N THR A 209 5.78 24.67 -9.57
CA THR A 209 5.36 24.06 -10.84
C THR A 209 4.42 22.91 -10.60
N PHE A 210 4.76 22.04 -9.66
CA PHE A 210 4.00 20.83 -9.36
C PHE A 210 2.58 21.13 -8.85
N TYR A 211 2.45 21.99 -7.84
CA TYR A 211 1.12 22.38 -7.33
C TYR A 211 0.35 23.28 -8.30
N GLY A 212 1.05 24.04 -9.17
CA GLY A 212 0.42 24.71 -10.30
C GLY A 212 -0.22 23.75 -11.30
N GLN A 213 0.41 22.61 -11.57
CA GLN A 213 -0.16 21.55 -12.42
C GLN A 213 -1.39 20.92 -11.75
N ILE A 214 -1.30 20.58 -10.47
CA ILE A 214 -2.44 20.05 -9.70
C ILE A 214 -3.61 21.01 -9.71
N LEU A 215 -3.37 22.29 -9.44
CA LEU A 215 -4.43 23.29 -9.47
C LEU A 215 -5.08 23.40 -10.87
N SER A 216 -4.28 23.36 -11.93
CA SER A 216 -4.81 23.35 -13.30
C SER A 216 -5.67 22.12 -13.57
N PHE A 217 -5.27 20.96 -13.07
CA PHE A 217 -6.04 19.73 -13.16
C PHE A 217 -7.38 19.82 -12.40
N GLU A 218 -7.39 20.36 -11.17
CA GLU A 218 -8.62 20.58 -10.42
C GLU A 218 -9.55 21.61 -11.10
N GLN A 219 -8.99 22.62 -11.79
CA GLN A 219 -9.77 23.53 -12.62
C GLN A 219 -10.42 22.84 -13.82
N GLU A 220 -9.72 21.90 -14.47
CA GLU A 220 -10.30 21.06 -15.53
C GLU A 220 -11.43 20.18 -14.99
N LYS A 221 -11.26 19.57 -13.81
CA LYS A 221 -12.31 18.81 -13.13
C LYS A 221 -13.52 19.66 -12.82
N ALA A 222 -13.32 20.86 -12.27
CA ALA A 222 -14.40 21.80 -11.98
C ALA A 222 -15.18 22.18 -13.26
N ALA A 223 -14.48 22.47 -14.36
CA ALA A 223 -15.10 22.77 -15.64
C ALA A 223 -15.87 21.58 -16.24
N ALA A 224 -15.48 20.36 -15.91
CA ALA A 224 -16.16 19.13 -16.31
C ALA A 224 -17.29 18.71 -15.34
N GLY A 225 -17.53 19.44 -14.25
CA GLY A 225 -18.52 19.06 -13.21
C GLY A 225 -18.08 17.89 -12.33
N LEU A 226 -16.77 17.66 -12.20
CA LEU A 226 -16.15 16.57 -11.45
C LEU A 226 -15.40 17.04 -10.20
N MET A 227 -15.62 18.27 -9.77
CA MET A 227 -15.02 18.81 -8.55
C MET A 227 -15.59 18.10 -7.31
N MET A 228 -14.73 17.86 -6.31
CA MET A 228 -15.15 17.36 -5.00
C MET A 228 -16.15 18.30 -4.33
N SER A 229 -16.88 17.85 -3.35
CA SER A 229 -17.82 18.66 -2.55
C SER A 229 -17.09 19.82 -1.87
N ASP A 230 -17.83 20.88 -1.53
CA ASP A 230 -17.25 21.99 -0.76
C ASP A 230 -16.76 21.54 0.62
N THR A 231 -17.38 20.54 1.22
CA THR A 231 -16.95 19.93 2.50
C THR A 231 -15.58 19.27 2.34
N SER A 232 -15.41 18.35 1.38
CA SER A 232 -14.12 17.71 1.12
C SER A 232 -13.04 18.71 0.71
N LEU A 233 -13.44 19.75 -0.06
CA LEU A 233 -12.55 20.84 -0.47
C LEU A 233 -12.06 21.66 0.74
N ASP A 234 -12.93 21.93 1.72
CA ASP A 234 -12.56 22.60 2.96
C ASP A 234 -11.57 21.77 3.77
N HIS A 235 -11.74 20.45 3.85
CA HIS A 235 -10.78 19.56 4.50
C HIS A 235 -9.40 19.60 3.81
N VAL A 236 -9.35 19.57 2.47
CA VAL A 236 -8.09 19.72 1.71
C VAL A 236 -7.42 21.06 1.99
N ILE A 237 -8.20 22.17 2.00
CA ILE A 237 -7.69 23.51 2.29
C ILE A 237 -7.15 23.60 3.73
N GLU A 238 -7.84 23.02 4.70
CA GLU A 238 -7.36 22.99 6.10
C GLU A 238 -6.09 22.13 6.23
N SER A 239 -6.01 20.99 5.53
CA SER A 239 -4.78 20.18 5.42
C SER A 239 -3.62 21.04 4.90
N CYS A 240 -3.83 21.80 3.81
CA CYS A 240 -2.81 22.71 3.27
C CYS A 240 -2.40 23.81 4.28
N LYS A 241 -3.38 24.41 4.97
CA LYS A 241 -3.13 25.45 5.97
C LYS A 241 -2.32 24.96 7.16
N SER A 242 -2.49 23.70 7.57
CA SER A 242 -1.78 23.11 8.70
C SER A 242 -0.26 23.19 8.53
N TYR A 243 0.24 23.03 7.30
CA TYR A 243 1.67 23.14 6.98
C TYR A 243 2.20 24.59 6.99
N LEU A 244 1.33 25.59 6.95
CA LEU A 244 1.71 27.02 6.95
C LEU A 244 1.65 27.67 8.34
N LEU A 245 1.04 27.03 9.33
CA LEU A 245 0.71 27.64 10.62
C LEU A 245 1.88 27.76 11.60
N VAL A 246 3.08 27.31 11.26
CA VAL A 246 4.21 27.27 12.21
C VAL A 246 5.43 28.04 11.68
N PRO A 247 5.42 29.39 11.71
CA PRO A 247 6.62 30.19 11.44
C PRO A 247 7.68 29.91 12.50
N GLY A 248 8.86 29.46 12.10
CA GLY A 248 10.02 29.24 12.98
C GLY A 248 10.12 27.85 13.62
N ASN A 249 9.11 27.00 13.49
CA ASN A 249 9.15 25.59 13.91
C ASN A 249 8.78 24.70 12.72
N ASN A 250 9.40 24.95 11.56
CA ASN A 250 9.17 24.12 10.39
C ASN A 250 9.91 22.79 10.58
N PHE A 251 9.17 21.72 10.82
CA PHE A 251 9.69 20.36 10.98
C PHE A 251 10.61 19.94 9.81
N MET A 252 10.41 20.48 8.60
CA MET A 252 11.29 20.25 7.45
C MET A 252 12.67 20.89 7.62
N ILE A 253 12.79 21.98 8.38
CA ILE A 253 14.09 22.61 8.70
C ILE A 253 14.86 21.70 9.67
N ASP A 254 14.22 21.23 10.71
CA ASP A 254 14.87 20.41 11.73
C ASP A 254 15.24 19.03 11.17
N SER A 255 14.33 18.36 10.47
CA SER A 255 14.57 17.10 9.76
C SER A 255 15.73 17.22 8.74
N PHE A 256 15.79 18.32 7.98
CA PHE A 256 16.91 18.56 7.07
C PHE A 256 18.26 18.66 7.80
N LYS A 257 18.31 19.40 8.92
CA LYS A 257 19.53 19.53 9.75
C LYS A 257 19.98 18.17 10.31
N GLU A 258 19.05 17.37 10.81
CA GLU A 258 19.32 16.03 11.32
C GLU A 258 19.92 15.12 10.24
N ARG A 259 19.31 15.10 9.05
CA ARG A 259 19.80 14.31 7.90
C ARG A 259 21.15 14.77 7.39
N LEU A 260 21.46 16.08 7.37
CA LEU A 260 22.80 16.57 7.05
C LEU A 260 23.88 16.06 8.01
N ASN A 261 23.53 15.78 9.28
CA ASN A 261 24.46 15.26 10.26
C ASN A 261 24.89 13.81 9.97
N THR A 262 24.15 13.07 9.15
CA THR A 262 24.52 11.72 8.74
C THR A 262 25.62 11.70 7.67
N LEU A 263 25.86 12.83 6.99
CA LEU A 263 26.89 12.94 5.96
C LEU A 263 28.28 13.24 6.58
N PRO A 264 29.23 12.28 6.53
CA PRO A 264 30.51 12.40 7.25
C PRO A 264 31.44 13.46 6.70
N ASP A 265 31.37 13.76 5.39
CA ASP A 265 32.37 14.57 4.70
C ASP A 265 31.98 16.05 4.53
N LEU A 266 30.91 16.51 5.20
CA LEU A 266 30.51 17.92 5.15
C LEU A 266 31.22 18.73 6.23
N THR A 267 31.82 19.86 5.81
CA THR A 267 32.36 20.87 6.74
C THR A 267 31.22 21.64 7.42
N ASP A 268 31.49 22.23 8.58
CA ASP A 268 30.49 23.05 9.31
C ASP A 268 30.00 24.24 8.47
N ASP A 269 30.87 24.82 7.65
CA ASP A 269 30.49 25.94 6.77
C ASP A 269 29.58 25.45 5.63
N ALA A 270 29.86 24.29 5.03
CA ALA A 270 29.00 23.69 4.03
C ALA A 270 27.63 23.30 4.62
N ARG A 271 27.58 22.77 5.85
CA ARG A 271 26.31 22.50 6.55
C ARG A 271 25.48 23.75 6.75
N LYS A 272 26.10 24.84 7.20
CA LYS A 272 25.43 26.13 7.38
C LYS A 272 24.89 26.68 6.07
N GLU A 273 25.67 26.60 4.98
CA GLU A 273 25.26 27.02 3.64
C GLU A 273 24.04 26.20 3.16
N LEU A 274 24.09 24.88 3.26
CA LEU A 274 22.99 24.01 2.83
C LEU A 274 21.72 24.24 3.69
N CYS A 275 21.86 24.44 5.00
CA CYS A 275 20.72 24.80 5.85
C CYS A 275 20.09 26.13 5.42
N ALA A 276 20.91 27.15 5.14
CA ALA A 276 20.40 28.45 4.67
C ALA A 276 19.71 28.32 3.31
N ARG A 277 20.22 27.49 2.41
CA ARG A 277 19.57 27.20 1.12
C ARG A 277 18.23 26.49 1.30
N ASN A 278 18.15 25.50 2.21
CA ASN A 278 16.88 24.84 2.50
C ASN A 278 15.85 25.79 3.11
N GLU A 279 16.26 26.65 4.05
CA GLU A 279 15.37 27.65 4.65
C GLU A 279 14.85 28.61 3.56
N ALA A 280 15.72 29.08 2.65
CA ALA A 280 15.33 29.91 1.52
C ALA A 280 14.39 29.19 0.54
N ALA A 281 14.70 27.93 0.15
CA ALA A 281 13.85 27.14 -0.73
C ALA A 281 12.45 26.90 -0.15
N LEU A 282 12.36 26.64 1.16
CA LEU A 282 11.06 26.49 1.84
C LEU A 282 10.28 27.80 1.85
N GLU A 283 10.93 28.94 2.10
CA GLU A 283 10.29 30.27 2.11
C GLU A 283 9.88 30.74 0.70
N GLU A 284 10.71 30.46 -0.30
CA GLU A 284 10.53 30.96 -1.67
C GLU A 284 9.66 30.04 -2.54
N HIS A 285 9.59 28.73 -2.24
CA HIS A 285 8.88 27.74 -3.06
C HIS A 285 7.82 26.95 -2.30
N PHE A 286 8.13 26.30 -1.18
CA PHE A 286 7.16 25.50 -0.45
C PHE A 286 5.98 26.31 0.07
N VAL A 287 6.25 27.40 0.78
CA VAL A 287 5.19 28.28 1.33
C VAL A 287 4.36 28.94 0.23
N PRO A 288 4.94 29.50 -0.85
CA PRO A 288 4.15 30.02 -1.98
C PRO A 288 3.35 28.96 -2.72
N ALA A 289 3.87 27.74 -2.91
CA ALA A 289 3.16 26.67 -3.57
C ALA A 289 1.89 26.24 -2.82
N TYR A 290 1.96 26.13 -1.48
CA TYR A 290 0.77 25.85 -0.67
C TYR A 290 -0.22 27.03 -0.65
N LYS A 291 0.26 28.28 -0.62
CA LYS A 291 -0.60 29.45 -0.75
C LYS A 291 -1.31 29.50 -2.10
N LEU A 292 -0.58 29.20 -3.19
CA LEU A 292 -1.15 29.12 -4.53
C LEU A 292 -2.29 28.07 -4.58
N LEU A 293 -2.06 26.92 -3.97
CA LEU A 293 -3.05 25.85 -3.90
C LEU A 293 -4.28 26.29 -3.10
N ILE A 294 -4.10 26.83 -1.88
CA ILE A 294 -5.18 27.34 -1.04
C ILE A 294 -5.99 28.42 -1.79
N ASP A 295 -5.32 29.45 -2.33
CA ASP A 295 -5.97 30.58 -3.02
C ASP A 295 -6.70 30.10 -4.29
N GLY A 296 -6.18 29.08 -4.96
CA GLY A 296 -6.79 28.47 -6.14
C GLY A 296 -8.02 27.66 -5.79
N LEU A 297 -7.93 26.79 -4.77
CA LEU A 297 -9.03 25.94 -4.31
C LEU A 297 -10.19 26.76 -3.70
N GLU A 298 -9.90 27.82 -2.94
CA GLU A 298 -10.93 28.74 -2.43
C GLU A 298 -11.77 29.36 -3.58
N LYS A 299 -11.20 29.56 -4.77
CA LYS A 299 -11.93 30.08 -5.95
C LYS A 299 -12.77 29.02 -6.63
N LEU A 300 -12.52 27.75 -6.38
CA LEU A 300 -13.29 26.62 -6.91
C LEU A 300 -14.49 26.25 -6.03
N LYS A 301 -14.63 26.82 -4.84
CA LYS A 301 -15.81 26.62 -3.99
C LYS A 301 -17.09 26.99 -4.73
N GLY A 302 -18.12 26.17 -4.52
CA GLY A 302 -19.40 26.27 -5.21
C GLY A 302 -19.43 25.65 -6.62
N THR A 303 -18.32 25.10 -7.11
CA THR A 303 -18.29 24.32 -8.37
C THR A 303 -18.53 22.83 -8.14
N GLY A 304 -18.22 22.30 -6.95
CA GLY A 304 -18.55 20.95 -6.54
C GLY A 304 -20.01 20.85 -6.15
N THR A 305 -20.79 20.04 -6.87
CA THR A 305 -22.21 19.85 -6.61
C THR A 305 -22.57 18.44 -6.18
N ASN A 306 -21.57 17.55 -6.11
CA ASN A 306 -21.75 16.17 -5.67
C ASN A 306 -21.44 16.04 -4.18
N GLU A 307 -22.48 15.99 -3.36
CA GLU A 307 -22.39 15.69 -1.91
C GLU A 307 -22.49 14.18 -1.62
N LYS A 308 -22.48 13.34 -2.66
CA LYS A 308 -22.54 11.89 -2.57
C LYS A 308 -21.13 11.32 -2.81
N GLY A 309 -21.01 10.03 -2.61
CA GLY A 309 -19.80 9.32 -3.03
C GLY A 309 -19.56 9.34 -4.54
N MET A 310 -18.62 8.54 -4.99
CA MET A 310 -18.17 8.49 -6.40
C MET A 310 -19.34 8.27 -7.39
N CYS A 311 -20.34 7.46 -7.02
CA CYS A 311 -21.53 7.19 -7.83
C CYS A 311 -22.38 8.43 -8.15
N GLY A 312 -22.17 9.56 -7.47
CA GLY A 312 -22.86 10.83 -7.75
C GLY A 312 -22.36 11.53 -9.01
N TYR A 313 -21.21 11.14 -9.56
CA TYR A 313 -20.71 11.64 -10.83
C TYR A 313 -21.24 10.84 -12.03
N PRO A 314 -21.29 11.41 -13.26
CA PRO A 314 -21.89 10.77 -14.44
C PRO A 314 -21.40 9.34 -14.71
N ASP A 315 -20.08 9.11 -14.77
CA ASP A 315 -19.45 7.79 -14.94
C ASP A 315 -18.77 7.32 -13.66
N GLY A 316 -19.21 7.87 -12.50
CA GLY A 316 -18.58 7.64 -11.21
C GLY A 316 -18.59 6.18 -10.76
N LYS A 317 -19.66 5.42 -11.07
CA LYS A 317 -19.69 3.97 -10.80
C LYS A 317 -18.63 3.20 -11.58
N ALA A 318 -18.41 3.54 -12.85
CA ALA A 318 -17.39 2.88 -13.66
C ALA A 318 -15.98 3.22 -13.15
N TYR A 319 -15.76 4.46 -12.72
CA TYR A 319 -14.49 4.85 -12.11
C TYR A 319 -14.30 4.18 -10.73
N TYR A 320 -15.35 4.06 -9.93
CA TYR A 320 -15.28 3.37 -8.64
C TYR A 320 -14.99 1.87 -8.82
N GLU A 321 -15.60 1.20 -9.79
CA GLU A 321 -15.21 -0.18 -10.13
C GLU A 321 -13.73 -0.29 -10.49
N TYR A 322 -13.19 0.67 -11.26
CA TYR A 322 -11.75 0.72 -11.53
C TYR A 322 -10.95 0.84 -10.22
N LEU A 323 -11.34 1.76 -9.32
CA LEU A 323 -10.67 1.92 -8.03
C LEU A 323 -10.71 0.64 -7.19
N VAL A 324 -11.87 -0.02 -7.10
CA VAL A 324 -12.01 -1.28 -6.36
C VAL A 324 -11.02 -2.32 -6.87
N TYR A 325 -10.96 -2.56 -8.19
CA TYR A 325 -10.05 -3.56 -8.73
C TYR A 325 -8.58 -3.16 -8.63
N THR A 326 -8.27 -1.89 -8.73
CA THR A 326 -6.89 -1.37 -8.59
C THR A 326 -6.41 -1.48 -7.15
N GLU A 327 -7.23 -1.06 -6.18
CA GLU A 327 -6.84 -1.06 -4.76
C GLU A 327 -6.88 -2.46 -4.14
N THR A 328 -7.76 -3.35 -4.60
CA THR A 328 -7.88 -4.68 -3.98
C THR A 328 -7.18 -5.79 -4.76
N GLY A 329 -7.01 -5.67 -6.08
CA GLY A 329 -6.56 -6.76 -6.93
C GLY A 329 -7.43 -8.02 -6.82
N THR A 330 -8.70 -7.89 -6.42
CA THR A 330 -9.57 -9.00 -6.02
C THR A 330 -9.85 -10.00 -7.13
N SER A 331 -10.05 -11.25 -6.74
CA SER A 331 -10.51 -12.33 -7.64
C SER A 331 -12.02 -12.35 -7.85
N TYR A 332 -12.80 -11.58 -7.10
CA TYR A 332 -14.25 -11.43 -7.29
C TYR A 332 -14.57 -10.72 -8.60
N HIS A 333 -15.70 -11.10 -9.21
CA HIS A 333 -16.01 -10.66 -10.58
C HIS A 333 -16.95 -9.45 -10.65
N SER A 334 -17.57 -9.08 -9.53
CA SER A 334 -18.50 -7.94 -9.46
C SER A 334 -18.53 -7.31 -8.07
N ILE A 335 -19.00 -6.05 -8.02
CA ILE A 335 -19.22 -5.36 -6.74
C ILE A 335 -20.33 -6.05 -5.93
N ASP A 336 -21.34 -6.63 -6.59
CA ASP A 336 -22.41 -7.37 -5.90
C ASP A 336 -21.86 -8.61 -5.18
N GLU A 337 -20.94 -9.36 -5.81
CA GLU A 337 -20.25 -10.47 -5.14
C GLU A 337 -19.41 -10.01 -3.94
N LEU A 338 -18.76 -8.85 -4.05
CA LEU A 338 -18.00 -8.26 -2.93
C LEU A 338 -18.90 -7.83 -1.79
N LEU A 339 -20.05 -7.21 -2.08
CA LEU A 339 -21.06 -6.83 -1.07
C LEU A 339 -21.57 -8.07 -0.33
N ASP A 340 -21.97 -9.12 -1.05
CA ASP A 340 -22.45 -10.36 -0.46
C ASP A 340 -21.37 -11.04 0.41
N ALA A 341 -20.15 -11.12 -0.07
CA ALA A 341 -19.03 -11.72 0.66
C ALA A 341 -18.67 -10.90 1.92
N THR A 342 -18.70 -9.57 1.82
CA THR A 342 -18.44 -8.68 2.95
C THR A 342 -19.51 -8.81 4.02
N GLU A 343 -20.78 -8.79 3.64
CA GLU A 343 -21.90 -8.94 4.59
C GLU A 343 -21.87 -10.31 5.28
N GLN A 344 -21.56 -11.38 4.52
CA GLN A 344 -21.41 -12.72 5.07
C GLN A 344 -20.28 -12.79 6.12
N GLU A 345 -19.12 -12.22 5.82
CA GLU A 345 -17.96 -12.21 6.74
C GLU A 345 -18.25 -11.40 8.00
N ILE A 346 -18.91 -10.23 7.89
CA ILE A 346 -19.38 -9.44 9.04
C ILE A 346 -20.33 -10.31 9.91
N SER A 347 -21.34 -10.92 9.27
CA SER A 347 -22.32 -11.75 9.97
C SER A 347 -21.66 -12.92 10.71
N ASP A 348 -20.70 -13.59 10.10
CA ASP A 348 -20.02 -14.74 10.69
C ASP A 348 -19.16 -14.34 11.88
N ASN A 349 -18.39 -13.26 11.79
CA ASN A 349 -17.61 -12.73 12.92
C ASN A 349 -18.50 -12.22 14.06
N LEU A 350 -19.63 -11.59 13.79
CA LEU A 350 -20.58 -11.19 14.82
C LEU A 350 -21.26 -12.38 15.50
N LYS A 351 -21.50 -13.50 14.80
CA LYS A 351 -21.97 -14.75 15.40
C LYS A 351 -20.92 -15.34 16.36
N ILE A 352 -19.64 -15.31 15.98
CA ILE A 352 -18.53 -15.72 16.86
C ILE A 352 -18.54 -14.85 18.13
N THR A 353 -18.53 -13.53 17.98
CA THR A 353 -18.58 -12.57 19.09
C THR A 353 -19.78 -12.81 20.01
N SER A 354 -20.99 -12.95 19.44
CA SER A 354 -22.22 -13.17 20.21
C SER A 354 -22.21 -14.51 20.94
N LYS A 355 -21.67 -15.55 20.30
CA LYS A 355 -21.55 -16.88 20.91
C LYS A 355 -20.56 -16.87 22.08
N LEU A 356 -19.37 -16.26 21.89
CA LEU A 356 -18.37 -16.17 22.95
C LEU A 356 -18.89 -15.42 24.17
N LEU A 357 -19.55 -14.28 23.98
CA LEU A 357 -20.15 -13.50 25.09
C LEU A 357 -21.31 -14.22 25.78
N SER A 358 -22.09 -15.04 25.04
CA SER A 358 -23.17 -15.84 25.62
C SER A 358 -22.64 -17.03 26.43
N ASP A 359 -21.63 -17.73 25.91
CA ASP A 359 -21.06 -18.92 26.55
C ASP A 359 -20.09 -18.54 27.70
N HIS A 360 -19.46 -17.35 27.63
CA HIS A 360 -18.45 -16.82 28.53
C HIS A 360 -18.76 -15.37 28.94
N PRO A 361 -19.78 -15.13 29.79
CA PRO A 361 -20.18 -13.75 30.20
C PRO A 361 -19.06 -12.97 30.92
N GLU A 362 -18.07 -13.65 31.49
CA GLU A 362 -16.89 -13.04 32.13
C GLU A 362 -16.05 -12.20 31.13
N LEU A 363 -16.11 -12.50 29.84
CA LEU A 363 -15.41 -11.73 28.80
C LEU A 363 -15.86 -10.27 28.74
N GLU A 364 -17.12 -9.95 29.09
CA GLU A 364 -17.58 -8.55 29.15
C GLU A 364 -16.75 -7.72 30.13
N SER A 365 -16.41 -8.28 31.29
CA SER A 365 -15.58 -7.58 32.27
C SER A 365 -14.12 -7.52 31.86
N MET A 366 -13.63 -8.53 31.13
CA MET A 366 -12.26 -8.55 30.62
C MET A 366 -12.05 -7.53 29.49
N LEU A 367 -13.06 -7.24 28.69
CA LEU A 367 -13.01 -6.17 27.68
C LEU A 367 -12.81 -4.76 28.29
N GLU A 368 -13.15 -4.57 29.57
CA GLU A 368 -12.99 -3.27 30.24
C GLU A 368 -11.54 -2.97 30.61
N ASP A 369 -10.76 -4.03 30.90
CA ASP A 369 -9.39 -3.88 31.42
C ASP A 369 -8.53 -5.09 31.04
N TYR A 370 -8.02 -5.09 29.81
CA TYR A 370 -7.07 -6.10 29.33
C TYR A 370 -5.74 -5.48 28.95
N HIS A 371 -4.68 -6.23 29.15
CA HIS A 371 -3.31 -5.79 28.88
C HIS A 371 -2.54 -6.89 28.15
N TYR A 372 -1.78 -6.48 27.16
CA TYR A 372 -0.77 -7.34 26.54
C TYR A 372 0.41 -7.53 27.48
N ARG A 373 1.12 -8.65 27.34
CA ARG A 373 2.34 -8.95 28.11
C ARG A 373 3.43 -7.91 27.84
N GLN A 374 3.54 -7.48 26.58
CA GLN A 374 4.50 -6.47 26.17
C GLN A 374 3.77 -5.17 25.78
N THR A 375 4.33 -4.04 26.18
CA THR A 375 3.82 -2.71 25.86
C THR A 375 4.87 -1.81 25.20
N GLU A 376 6.17 -2.18 25.34
CA GLU A 376 7.26 -1.46 24.71
C GLU A 376 7.46 -1.97 23.28
N PRO A 377 7.55 -1.10 22.26
CA PRO A 377 7.64 -1.50 20.86
C PRO A 377 8.73 -2.50 20.53
N SER A 378 9.93 -2.31 21.10
CA SER A 378 11.05 -3.23 20.89
C SER A 378 10.79 -4.62 21.50
N ALA A 379 10.15 -4.68 22.66
CA ALA A 379 9.81 -5.94 23.32
C ALA A 379 8.68 -6.66 22.56
N ILE A 380 7.71 -5.92 22.01
CA ILE A 380 6.66 -6.46 21.16
C ILE A 380 7.29 -7.08 19.89
N MET A 381 8.19 -6.37 19.22
CA MET A 381 8.88 -6.86 18.02
C MET A 381 9.63 -8.17 18.27
N GLU A 382 10.37 -8.28 19.38
CA GLU A 382 11.12 -9.51 19.70
C GLU A 382 10.16 -10.67 20.05
N GLU A 383 9.06 -10.41 20.77
CA GLU A 383 8.06 -11.43 21.07
C GLU A 383 7.37 -11.93 19.79
N LEU A 384 6.94 -11.02 18.93
CA LEU A 384 6.34 -11.37 17.63
C LEU A 384 7.29 -12.16 16.74
N LYS A 385 8.56 -11.75 16.68
CA LYS A 385 9.60 -12.43 15.91
C LYS A 385 9.83 -13.88 16.37
N GLU A 386 9.77 -14.14 17.67
CA GLU A 386 9.88 -15.48 18.23
C GLU A 386 8.63 -16.32 17.91
N GLN A 387 7.45 -15.76 18.08
CA GLN A 387 6.18 -16.49 17.91
C GLN A 387 5.87 -16.80 16.45
N THR A 388 6.26 -15.95 15.51
CA THR A 388 6.07 -16.18 14.07
C THR A 388 6.80 -17.40 13.53
N LEU A 389 7.88 -17.85 14.18
CA LEU A 389 8.65 -19.02 13.72
C LEU A 389 7.85 -20.33 13.69
N GLN A 390 6.72 -20.43 14.39
CA GLN A 390 5.87 -21.61 14.40
C GLN A 390 5.16 -21.79 13.04
N ASP A 391 4.48 -20.75 12.58
CA ASP A 391 3.54 -20.82 11.44
C ASP A 391 4.04 -20.08 10.19
N PHE A 392 5.17 -19.40 10.28
CA PHE A 392 5.78 -18.66 9.20
C PHE A 392 7.20 -19.14 8.91
N PRO A 393 7.70 -19.01 7.66
CA PRO A 393 9.09 -19.34 7.35
C PRO A 393 10.04 -18.39 8.08
N GLN A 394 11.26 -18.84 8.31
CA GLN A 394 12.27 -18.02 8.98
C GLN A 394 12.73 -16.90 8.05
N LEU A 395 12.54 -15.66 8.49
CA LEU A 395 13.05 -14.50 7.77
C LEU A 395 14.58 -14.46 7.82
N PRO A 396 15.26 -14.07 6.73
CA PRO A 396 16.67 -13.70 6.77
C PRO A 396 16.92 -12.59 7.80
N GLU A 397 18.12 -12.53 8.35
CA GLU A 397 18.48 -11.42 9.26
C GLU A 397 18.35 -10.08 8.53
N CYS A 398 17.55 -9.19 9.10
CA CYS A 398 17.40 -7.81 8.63
C CYS A 398 17.54 -6.84 9.82
N SER A 399 18.07 -5.66 9.55
CA SER A 399 18.08 -4.56 10.51
C SER A 399 16.82 -3.72 10.36
N TYR A 400 16.32 -3.21 11.47
CA TYR A 400 15.23 -2.24 11.50
C TYR A 400 15.45 -1.22 12.61
N THR A 401 14.81 -0.07 12.48
CA THR A 401 14.82 0.99 13.49
C THR A 401 13.39 1.35 13.86
N LEU A 402 13.13 1.47 15.17
CA LEU A 402 11.88 2.02 15.69
C LEU A 402 12.09 3.51 15.97
N LYS A 403 11.23 4.36 15.43
CA LYS A 403 11.27 5.81 15.63
C LYS A 403 9.89 6.32 16.07
N ASP A 404 9.87 7.36 16.89
CA ASP A 404 8.63 8.07 17.14
C ASP A 404 8.34 9.06 16.00
N VAL A 405 7.06 9.22 15.65
CA VAL A 405 6.61 10.23 14.70
C VAL A 405 6.98 11.63 15.23
N PRO A 406 7.53 12.52 14.39
CA PRO A 406 7.77 13.89 14.80
C PRO A 406 6.49 14.57 15.31
N LYS A 407 6.57 15.24 16.45
CA LYS A 407 5.40 15.80 17.16
C LYS A 407 4.53 16.73 16.30
N ALA A 408 5.14 17.41 15.34
CA ALA A 408 4.42 18.28 14.42
C ALA A 408 3.52 17.53 13.42
N LEU A 409 3.76 16.24 13.23
CA LEU A 409 3.06 15.36 12.27
C LEU A 409 2.11 14.35 12.94
N GLU A 410 2.11 14.29 14.29
CA GLU A 410 1.32 13.29 15.04
C GLU A 410 -0.19 13.34 14.72
N LEU A 411 -0.74 14.53 14.44
CA LEU A 411 -2.16 14.70 14.11
C LEU A 411 -2.50 14.29 12.65
N SER A 412 -1.49 14.19 11.80
CA SER A 412 -1.67 13.96 10.37
C SER A 412 -1.26 12.54 9.93
N LEU A 413 -0.71 11.73 10.84
CA LEU A 413 -0.18 10.41 10.53
C LEU A 413 -0.88 9.31 11.34
N SER A 414 -0.88 8.10 10.79
CA SER A 414 -1.41 6.88 11.39
C SER A 414 -0.74 6.52 12.73
N PRO A 415 -1.33 5.58 13.52
CA PRO A 415 -0.78 5.12 14.80
C PRO A 415 0.64 4.56 14.69
N ALA A 416 0.93 3.86 13.61
CA ALA A 416 2.25 3.47 13.20
C ALA A 416 2.30 3.30 11.67
N PHE A 417 3.51 3.25 11.10
CA PHE A 417 3.73 2.92 9.71
C PHE A 417 5.15 2.40 9.49
N TYR A 418 5.26 1.48 8.56
CA TYR A 418 6.54 0.96 8.11
C TYR A 418 7.04 1.78 6.92
N LEU A 419 8.22 2.38 7.06
CA LEU A 419 8.95 3.00 5.96
C LEU A 419 10.03 2.03 5.52
N THR A 420 9.92 1.64 4.30
CA THR A 420 10.74 0.59 3.73
C THR A 420 12.02 1.16 3.11
N SER A 421 13.10 0.37 3.01
CA SER A 421 14.38 0.78 2.44
C SER A 421 14.46 0.58 0.91
N PRO A 422 15.41 1.17 0.16
CA PRO A 422 15.59 0.97 -1.28
C PRO A 422 15.77 -0.52 -1.66
N ILE A 423 15.29 -0.97 -2.82
CA ILE A 423 15.38 -2.39 -3.24
C ILE A 423 16.81 -2.92 -3.36
N ASP A 424 17.80 -2.05 -3.29
CA ASP A 424 19.23 -2.36 -3.29
C ASP A 424 19.93 -2.06 -1.96
N ASP A 425 19.18 -1.76 -0.87
CA ASP A 425 19.74 -1.56 0.48
C ASP A 425 18.78 -2.02 1.60
N SER A 426 18.93 -3.24 2.07
CA SER A 426 18.10 -3.84 3.15
C SER A 426 18.38 -3.30 4.56
N SER A 427 19.28 -2.35 4.73
CA SER A 427 19.71 -1.90 6.06
C SER A 427 18.83 -0.81 6.68
N GLN A 428 17.81 -0.32 5.96
CA GLN A 428 17.10 0.91 6.32
C GLN A 428 15.59 0.74 6.58
N ASN A 429 15.20 -0.38 7.13
CA ASN A 429 13.80 -0.57 7.54
C ASN A 429 13.50 0.29 8.76
N VAL A 430 12.46 1.11 8.69
CA VAL A 430 12.04 1.99 9.78
C VAL A 430 10.55 1.78 10.07
N ILE A 431 10.22 1.55 11.34
CA ILE A 431 8.83 1.59 11.80
C ILE A 431 8.65 2.84 12.64
N TYR A 432 7.75 3.70 12.23
CA TYR A 432 7.35 4.88 12.98
C TYR A 432 6.18 4.56 13.89
N ILE A 433 6.22 5.12 15.10
CA ILE A 433 5.17 4.96 16.12
C ILE A 433 4.68 6.34 16.50
N ASN A 434 3.39 6.56 16.35
CA ASN A 434 2.73 7.81 16.69
C ASN A 434 2.37 7.80 18.18
N ARG A 435 2.93 8.77 18.93
CA ARG A 435 2.70 8.91 20.38
C ARG A 435 1.55 9.87 20.71
N ASN A 436 0.71 10.21 19.71
CA ASN A 436 -0.42 11.07 19.99
C ASN A 436 -1.43 10.36 20.92
N PRO A 437 -1.88 11.00 22.01
CA PRO A 437 -2.85 10.39 22.95
C PRO A 437 -4.18 9.96 22.32
N ILE A 438 -4.54 10.45 21.13
CA ILE A 438 -5.73 9.96 20.40
C ILE A 438 -5.64 8.46 20.08
N TYR A 439 -4.43 7.91 20.04
CA TYR A 439 -4.15 6.49 19.76
C TYR A 439 -3.93 5.64 21.01
N ASP A 440 -3.97 6.22 22.23
CA ASP A 440 -3.74 5.48 23.49
C ASP A 440 -4.70 4.29 23.71
N ASN A 441 -5.86 4.32 23.06
CA ASN A 441 -6.85 3.23 23.13
C ASN A 441 -6.66 2.17 22.02
N GLN A 442 -5.70 2.34 21.13
CA GLN A 442 -5.42 1.34 20.09
C GLN A 442 -4.39 0.33 20.59
N PRO A 443 -4.58 -0.96 20.30
CA PRO A 443 -3.66 -1.99 20.78
C PRO A 443 -2.35 -1.95 19.99
N LEU A 444 -1.34 -1.29 20.55
CA LEU A 444 -0.01 -1.15 19.95
C LEU A 444 0.60 -2.50 19.53
N TYR A 445 0.31 -3.59 20.26
CA TYR A 445 0.78 -4.93 19.96
C TYR A 445 0.36 -5.37 18.53
N ASN A 446 -0.92 -5.22 18.21
CA ASN A 446 -1.48 -5.62 16.92
C ASN A 446 -1.05 -4.67 15.80
N THR A 447 -0.92 -3.38 16.11
CA THR A 447 -0.37 -2.40 15.16
C THR A 447 1.08 -2.72 14.80
N ILE A 448 1.92 -3.11 15.78
CA ILE A 448 3.30 -3.53 15.50
C ILE A 448 3.34 -4.87 14.76
N ALA A 449 2.38 -5.77 14.98
CA ALA A 449 2.26 -7.00 14.18
C ALA A 449 1.96 -6.68 12.71
N HIS A 450 1.11 -5.67 12.45
CA HIS A 450 0.79 -5.16 11.12
C HIS A 450 2.03 -4.58 10.42
N GLU A 451 2.77 -3.69 11.10
CA GLU A 451 3.89 -2.96 10.50
C GLU A 451 5.20 -3.77 10.48
N GLY A 452 5.39 -4.66 11.45
CA GLY A 452 6.64 -5.38 11.69
C GLY A 452 6.57 -6.88 11.38
N TYR A 453 6.48 -7.69 12.46
CA TYR A 453 6.44 -9.17 12.38
C TYR A 453 5.07 -9.70 12.77
N PRO A 454 4.43 -10.51 11.90
CA PRO A 454 4.83 -10.91 10.54
C PRO A 454 4.23 -10.04 9.41
N GLY A 455 3.99 -8.74 9.66
CA GLY A 455 3.35 -7.81 8.73
C GLY A 455 4.23 -7.28 7.61
N HIS A 456 4.15 -5.98 7.34
CA HIS A 456 4.78 -5.32 6.19
C HIS A 456 6.29 -5.51 6.10
N LEU A 457 7.03 -5.28 7.19
CA LEU A 457 8.48 -5.48 7.21
C LEU A 457 8.84 -6.91 6.84
N TYR A 458 8.18 -7.88 7.47
CA TYR A 458 8.43 -9.30 7.23
C TYR A 458 8.13 -9.70 5.78
N GLN A 459 6.96 -9.31 5.26
CA GLN A 459 6.52 -9.58 3.90
C GLN A 459 7.50 -9.02 2.87
N THR A 460 7.88 -7.75 3.05
CA THR A 460 8.77 -7.03 2.13
C THR A 460 10.16 -7.64 2.11
N VAL A 461 10.78 -7.87 3.27
CA VAL A 461 12.12 -8.46 3.36
C VAL A 461 12.14 -9.88 2.79
N TRP A 462 11.08 -10.68 3.05
CA TRP A 462 10.96 -12.01 2.43
C TRP A 462 10.96 -11.91 0.91
N PHE A 463 10.05 -11.13 0.36
CA PHE A 463 9.87 -11.04 -1.08
C PHE A 463 11.12 -10.51 -1.79
N HIS A 464 11.75 -9.47 -1.25
CA HIS A 464 12.96 -8.90 -1.87
C HIS A 464 14.16 -9.82 -1.81
N THR A 465 14.22 -10.70 -0.82
CA THR A 465 15.29 -11.69 -0.70
C THR A 465 15.09 -12.89 -1.65
N HIS A 466 13.85 -13.23 -1.98
CA HIS A 466 13.52 -14.44 -2.74
C HIS A 466 13.08 -14.16 -4.19
N CYS A 467 12.81 -12.92 -4.55
CA CYS A 467 12.44 -12.54 -5.91
C CYS A 467 13.65 -12.01 -6.68
N ASP A 468 13.94 -12.56 -7.86
CA ASP A 468 15.04 -12.11 -8.72
C ASP A 468 14.66 -10.98 -9.67
N SER A 469 13.36 -10.74 -9.94
CA SER A 469 12.90 -9.69 -10.85
C SER A 469 12.85 -8.34 -10.14
N ASP A 470 13.75 -7.43 -10.52
CA ASP A 470 13.74 -6.04 -10.02
C ASP A 470 12.41 -5.33 -10.38
N LEU A 471 11.82 -5.62 -11.55
CA LEU A 471 10.51 -5.10 -11.93
C LEU A 471 9.43 -5.53 -10.94
N ARG A 472 9.36 -6.81 -10.57
CA ARG A 472 8.36 -7.29 -9.59
C ARG A 472 8.52 -6.67 -8.21
N LYS A 473 9.74 -6.33 -7.81
CA LYS A 473 10.02 -5.67 -6.53
C LYS A 473 9.45 -4.25 -6.44
N ILE A 474 9.26 -3.58 -7.57
CA ILE A 474 8.67 -2.25 -7.60
C ILE A 474 7.17 -2.26 -7.94
N LEU A 475 6.58 -3.41 -8.31
CA LEU A 475 5.12 -3.54 -8.46
C LEU A 475 4.46 -3.51 -7.08
N ASN A 476 3.38 -2.74 -6.95
CA ASN A 476 2.57 -2.71 -5.74
C ASN A 476 1.10 -3.03 -6.04
N PHE A 477 0.54 -3.91 -5.21
CA PHE A 477 -0.88 -4.24 -5.18
C PHE A 477 -1.35 -4.07 -3.73
N SER A 478 -1.98 -2.93 -3.44
CA SER A 478 -2.39 -2.55 -2.08
C SER A 478 -3.22 -3.65 -1.40
N GLY A 479 -4.12 -4.29 -2.13
CA GLY A 479 -4.91 -5.40 -1.59
C GLY A 479 -4.08 -6.60 -1.15
N TYR A 480 -2.94 -6.87 -1.81
CA TYR A 480 -2.04 -7.92 -1.36
C TYR A 480 -1.24 -7.48 -0.13
N SER A 481 -0.64 -6.29 -0.16
CA SER A 481 0.22 -5.82 0.95
C SER A 481 -0.58 -5.49 2.21
N GLU A 482 -1.64 -4.69 2.10
CA GLU A 482 -2.51 -4.34 3.21
C GLU A 482 -3.36 -5.53 3.69
N GLY A 483 -3.81 -6.35 2.72
CA GLY A 483 -4.54 -7.57 3.03
C GLY A 483 -3.72 -8.57 3.83
N TRP A 484 -2.42 -8.73 3.51
CA TRP A 484 -1.50 -9.52 4.30
C TRP A 484 -1.35 -8.95 5.71
N ALA A 485 -1.06 -7.65 5.83
CA ALA A 485 -0.84 -7.01 7.12
C ALA A 485 -2.11 -7.05 8.00
N ALA A 486 -3.30 -6.81 7.45
CA ALA A 486 -4.57 -6.96 8.17
C ALA A 486 -4.89 -8.42 8.54
N TYR A 487 -4.50 -9.38 7.71
CA TYR A 487 -4.62 -10.80 8.01
C TYR A 487 -3.76 -11.20 9.21
N VAL A 488 -2.48 -10.80 9.24
CA VAL A 488 -1.58 -11.14 10.35
C VAL A 488 -1.84 -10.30 11.60
N GLU A 489 -2.33 -9.07 11.46
CA GLU A 489 -2.86 -8.30 12.58
C GLU A 489 -3.98 -9.05 13.29
N ALA A 490 -4.95 -9.57 12.54
CA ALA A 490 -6.04 -10.36 13.12
C ALA A 490 -5.53 -11.65 13.79
N LEU A 491 -4.52 -12.31 13.25
CA LEU A 491 -3.87 -13.47 13.89
C LEU A 491 -3.15 -13.11 15.18
N SER A 492 -2.58 -11.90 15.27
CA SER A 492 -1.79 -11.48 16.42
C SER A 492 -2.59 -11.38 17.74
N TYR A 493 -3.92 -11.24 17.66
CA TYR A 493 -4.80 -11.31 18.83
C TYR A 493 -4.82 -12.71 19.46
N GLU A 494 -4.58 -13.74 18.66
CA GLU A 494 -4.67 -15.16 19.05
C GLU A 494 -3.31 -15.77 19.42
N LEU A 495 -2.21 -14.99 19.32
CA LEU A 495 -0.87 -15.40 19.76
C LEU A 495 -0.77 -15.46 21.29
N ASP A 496 0.27 -16.11 21.82
CA ASP A 496 0.59 -16.09 23.24
C ASP A 496 1.16 -14.71 23.66
N ASN A 497 0.29 -13.74 23.71
CA ASN A 497 0.57 -12.31 23.96
C ASN A 497 0.19 -11.85 25.37
N GLY A 498 -0.25 -12.78 26.24
CA GLY A 498 -0.69 -12.51 27.61
C GLY A 498 -2.20 -12.30 27.75
N LEU A 499 -2.96 -12.24 26.67
CA LEU A 499 -4.43 -12.25 26.71
C LEU A 499 -4.95 -13.66 27.05
N ASP A 500 -6.16 -13.71 27.64
CA ASP A 500 -6.93 -14.94 27.67
C ASP A 500 -7.25 -15.37 26.23
N PRO A 501 -7.09 -16.65 25.85
CA PRO A 501 -7.32 -17.10 24.47
C PRO A 501 -8.72 -16.79 23.92
N LEU A 502 -9.77 -16.89 24.77
CA LEU A 502 -11.15 -16.59 24.35
C LEU A 502 -11.33 -15.07 24.15
N LEU A 503 -10.65 -14.25 24.94
CA LEU A 503 -10.63 -12.81 24.73
C LEU A 503 -9.89 -12.45 23.43
N GLY A 504 -8.78 -13.13 23.13
CA GLY A 504 -8.06 -12.97 21.86
C GLY A 504 -8.95 -13.29 20.66
N GLU A 505 -9.66 -14.42 20.68
CA GLU A 505 -10.61 -14.80 19.64
C GLU A 505 -11.75 -13.77 19.50
N LEU A 506 -12.28 -13.27 20.62
CA LEU A 506 -13.33 -12.24 20.64
C LEU A 506 -12.84 -10.94 19.99
N LEU A 507 -11.64 -10.47 20.34
CA LEU A 507 -11.06 -9.25 19.81
C LEU A 507 -10.73 -9.38 18.31
N SER A 508 -10.20 -10.54 17.89
CA SER A 508 -9.93 -10.88 16.49
C SER A 508 -11.21 -10.84 15.65
N ALA A 509 -12.29 -11.51 16.11
CA ALA A 509 -13.57 -11.49 15.43
C ALA A 509 -14.18 -10.08 15.36
N ASN A 510 -14.11 -9.32 16.45
CA ASN A 510 -14.59 -7.94 16.49
C ASN A 510 -13.80 -7.01 15.54
N SER A 511 -12.49 -7.17 15.46
CA SER A 511 -11.64 -6.41 14.53
C SER A 511 -12.02 -6.67 13.08
N LYS A 512 -12.16 -7.95 12.71
CA LYS A 512 -12.60 -8.37 11.35
C LYS A 512 -13.97 -7.84 11.00
N ALA A 513 -14.94 -7.90 11.92
CA ALA A 513 -16.28 -7.37 11.70
C ALA A 513 -16.27 -5.84 11.53
N THR A 514 -15.50 -5.12 12.34
CA THR A 514 -15.39 -3.66 12.28
C THR A 514 -14.81 -3.21 10.94
N LEU A 515 -13.71 -3.83 10.51
CA LEU A 515 -13.09 -3.53 9.21
C LEU A 515 -14.06 -3.87 8.05
N GLY A 516 -14.81 -4.97 8.17
CA GLY A 516 -15.86 -5.34 7.22
C GLY A 516 -16.97 -4.30 7.11
N ILE A 517 -17.40 -3.72 8.23
CA ILE A 517 -18.42 -2.64 8.22
C ILE A 517 -17.90 -1.42 7.45
N HIS A 518 -16.63 -1.03 7.61
CA HIS A 518 -16.05 0.07 6.83
C HIS A 518 -16.01 -0.26 5.33
N ALA A 519 -15.57 -1.47 4.97
CA ALA A 519 -15.54 -1.92 3.58
C ALA A 519 -16.96 -1.97 2.95
N TYR A 520 -17.95 -2.46 3.69
CA TYR A 520 -19.34 -2.48 3.22
C TYR A 520 -19.89 -1.06 2.98
N LEU A 521 -19.61 -0.14 3.90
CA LEU A 521 -20.04 1.25 3.78
C LEU A 521 -19.35 1.95 2.60
N ASP A 522 -18.07 1.67 2.35
CA ASP A 522 -17.36 2.20 1.18
C ASP A 522 -18.04 1.76 -0.13
N LEU A 523 -18.33 0.46 -0.28
CA LEU A 523 -19.07 -0.07 -1.43
C LEU A 523 -20.49 0.52 -1.52
N ALA A 524 -21.17 0.66 -0.40
CA ALA A 524 -22.55 1.14 -0.36
C ALA A 524 -22.65 2.64 -0.70
N VAL A 525 -21.79 3.47 -0.16
CA VAL A 525 -21.77 4.92 -0.43
C VAL A 525 -21.31 5.19 -1.85
N ASN A 526 -20.20 4.60 -2.28
CA ASN A 526 -19.55 4.95 -3.54
C ASN A 526 -20.14 4.22 -4.77
N TYR A 527 -20.81 3.07 -4.57
CA TYR A 527 -21.41 2.30 -5.66
C TYR A 527 -22.92 2.24 -5.62
N LEU A 528 -23.54 1.91 -4.46
CA LEU A 528 -24.99 1.83 -4.36
C LEU A 528 -25.64 3.23 -4.25
N GLY A 529 -24.91 4.24 -3.78
CA GLY A 529 -25.38 5.62 -3.65
C GLY A 529 -26.10 5.87 -2.32
N TRP A 530 -25.66 5.18 -1.26
CA TRP A 530 -26.18 5.45 0.08
C TRP A 530 -25.85 6.87 0.52
N GLU A 531 -26.81 7.48 1.20
CA GLU A 531 -26.69 8.76 1.86
C GLU A 531 -26.48 8.57 3.37
N GLN A 532 -26.17 9.63 4.10
CA GLN A 532 -25.89 9.57 5.54
C GLN A 532 -27.00 8.87 6.35
N ASP A 533 -28.27 9.06 5.97
CA ASP A 533 -29.41 8.40 6.63
C ASP A 533 -29.40 6.87 6.43
N ASP A 534 -28.97 6.39 5.26
CA ASP A 534 -28.83 4.95 4.98
C ASP A 534 -27.67 4.37 5.80
N VAL A 535 -26.54 5.08 5.88
CA VAL A 535 -25.40 4.73 6.74
C VAL A 535 -25.85 4.64 8.21
N GLN A 536 -26.57 5.65 8.72
CA GLN A 536 -27.09 5.64 10.09
C GLN A 536 -28.03 4.44 10.33
N LYS A 537 -28.91 4.15 9.39
CA LYS A 537 -29.82 3.01 9.47
C LYS A 537 -29.06 1.68 9.51
N TYR A 538 -28.06 1.51 8.67
CA TYR A 538 -27.22 0.30 8.65
C TYR A 538 -26.47 0.14 9.98
N LEU A 539 -25.82 1.19 10.44
CA LEU A 539 -25.08 1.20 11.70
C LEU A 539 -25.96 0.94 12.92
N SER A 540 -27.28 1.22 12.84
CA SER A 540 -28.23 0.92 13.94
C SER A 540 -28.34 -0.57 14.28
N SER A 541 -27.92 -1.45 13.37
CA SER A 541 -27.86 -2.89 13.60
C SER A 541 -26.65 -3.32 14.44
N TYR A 542 -25.63 -2.46 14.55
CA TYR A 542 -24.35 -2.77 15.16
C TYR A 542 -23.99 -1.90 16.37
N PHE A 543 -24.46 -0.64 16.39
CA PHE A 543 -24.09 0.36 17.38
C PHE A 543 -25.32 0.90 18.15
N SER A 544 -25.13 1.24 19.42
CA SER A 544 -26.21 1.79 20.24
C SER A 544 -26.48 3.27 19.97
N ASP A 545 -25.48 4.01 19.49
CA ASP A 545 -25.57 5.42 19.11
C ASP A 545 -25.04 5.62 17.69
N PRO A 546 -25.76 5.13 16.66
CA PRO A 546 -25.33 5.25 15.27
C PRO A 546 -25.32 6.70 14.79
N GLN A 547 -26.13 7.57 15.38
CA GLN A 547 -26.25 8.97 14.99
C GLN A 547 -24.96 9.75 15.26
N SER A 548 -24.23 9.42 16.31
CA SER A 548 -22.99 10.11 16.67
C SER A 548 -21.83 9.82 15.71
N ILE A 549 -21.89 8.73 14.94
CA ILE A 549 -20.80 8.27 14.07
C ILE A 549 -21.15 8.24 12.59
N ALA A 550 -22.45 8.28 12.23
CA ALA A 550 -22.87 8.10 10.84
C ALA A 550 -22.37 9.21 9.90
N GLY A 551 -22.33 10.45 10.40
CA GLY A 551 -21.84 11.60 9.63
C GLY A 551 -20.36 11.45 9.27
N SER A 552 -19.51 11.24 10.26
CA SER A 552 -18.07 11.07 10.04
C SER A 552 -17.74 9.83 9.20
N MET A 553 -18.46 8.71 9.40
CA MET A 553 -18.26 7.53 8.55
C MET A 553 -18.66 7.78 7.10
N PHE A 554 -19.78 8.47 6.86
CA PHE A 554 -20.18 8.84 5.51
C PHE A 554 -19.16 9.75 4.84
N GLU A 555 -18.72 10.81 5.52
CA GLU A 555 -17.68 11.73 5.04
C GLU A 555 -16.38 10.98 4.72
N THR A 556 -15.95 10.07 5.60
CA THR A 556 -14.76 9.25 5.37
C THR A 556 -14.85 8.42 4.08
N MET A 557 -16.02 7.81 3.78
CA MET A 557 -16.19 7.03 2.55
C MET A 557 -16.25 7.92 1.29
N VAL A 558 -16.78 9.13 1.41
CA VAL A 558 -16.78 10.12 0.31
C VAL A 558 -15.38 10.66 0.04
N ASP A 559 -14.63 10.96 1.11
CA ASP A 559 -13.30 11.57 1.04
C ASP A 559 -12.21 10.59 0.57
N ASN A 560 -12.37 9.29 0.83
CA ASN A 560 -11.35 8.27 0.54
C ASN A 560 -11.97 7.01 -0.09
N PRO A 561 -12.53 7.11 -1.31
CA PRO A 561 -13.21 5.97 -1.96
C PRO A 561 -12.25 4.81 -2.24
N ALA A 562 -12.68 3.61 -1.93
CA ALA A 562 -11.98 2.31 -2.04
C ALA A 562 -10.79 2.12 -1.08
N ASN A 563 -10.50 3.06 -0.18
CA ASN A 563 -9.33 2.98 0.68
C ASN A 563 -9.38 1.79 1.65
N TYR A 564 -10.50 1.59 2.34
CA TYR A 564 -10.65 0.48 3.31
C TYR A 564 -10.76 -0.90 2.66
N LEU A 565 -11.01 -0.94 1.36
CA LEU A 565 -11.19 -2.20 0.65
C LEU A 565 -9.89 -2.99 0.51
N SER A 566 -8.75 -2.32 0.37
CA SER A 566 -7.44 -3.00 0.28
C SER A 566 -7.18 -3.87 1.52
N TYR A 567 -7.43 -3.33 2.70
CA TYR A 567 -7.28 -4.03 3.99
C TYR A 567 -8.25 -5.19 4.13
N PHE A 568 -9.54 -4.92 3.97
CA PHE A 568 -10.58 -5.92 4.24
C PHE A 568 -10.64 -6.99 3.16
N ILE A 569 -10.80 -6.59 1.88
CA ILE A 569 -10.95 -7.53 0.77
C ILE A 569 -9.68 -8.34 0.59
N GLY A 570 -8.50 -7.70 0.66
CA GLY A 570 -7.23 -8.42 0.59
C GLY A 570 -7.09 -9.48 1.69
N SER A 571 -7.40 -9.12 2.95
CA SER A 571 -7.36 -10.10 4.04
C SER A 571 -8.45 -11.17 3.91
N LEU A 572 -9.62 -10.86 3.36
CA LEU A 572 -10.69 -11.81 3.07
C LEU A 572 -10.26 -12.85 2.03
N GLU A 573 -9.60 -12.42 0.95
CA GLU A 573 -9.02 -13.32 -0.06
C GLU A 573 -8.03 -14.30 0.57
N ILE A 574 -7.12 -13.83 1.41
CA ILE A 574 -6.13 -14.66 2.09
C ILE A 574 -6.81 -15.64 3.06
N ARG A 575 -7.78 -15.18 3.87
CA ARG A 575 -8.53 -16.04 4.79
C ARG A 575 -9.33 -17.12 4.05
N ASN A 576 -9.94 -16.79 2.92
CA ASN A 576 -10.68 -17.74 2.10
C ASN A 576 -9.77 -18.80 1.47
N MET A 577 -8.57 -18.42 1.02
CA MET A 577 -7.56 -19.38 0.56
C MET A 577 -7.10 -20.29 1.69
N ARG A 578 -6.81 -19.75 2.89
CA ARG A 578 -6.43 -20.54 4.06
C ARG A 578 -7.52 -21.54 4.45
N LYS A 579 -8.75 -21.07 4.60
CA LYS A 579 -9.92 -21.90 4.92
C LYS A 579 -10.12 -23.02 3.88
N THR A 580 -9.92 -22.72 2.61
CA THR A 580 -9.98 -23.71 1.52
C THR A 580 -8.88 -24.73 1.65
N ALA A 581 -7.64 -24.32 1.96
CA ALA A 581 -6.52 -25.23 2.16
C ALA A 581 -6.74 -26.15 3.38
N GLU A 582 -7.16 -25.57 4.51
CA GLU A 582 -7.49 -26.33 5.73
C GLU A 582 -8.58 -27.38 5.48
N MET A 583 -9.68 -27.01 4.80
CA MET A 583 -10.76 -27.94 4.48
C MET A 583 -10.33 -29.06 3.52
N GLN A 584 -9.48 -28.75 2.54
CA GLN A 584 -9.12 -29.71 1.49
C GLN A 584 -7.95 -30.60 1.86
N LEU A 585 -7.06 -30.17 2.73
CA LEU A 585 -5.88 -30.92 3.19
C LEU A 585 -6.10 -31.59 4.54
N GLY A 586 -7.04 -31.11 5.36
CA GLY A 586 -7.30 -31.65 6.70
C GLY A 586 -6.03 -31.69 7.55
N ASP A 587 -5.71 -32.86 8.13
CA ASP A 587 -4.51 -33.06 8.97
C ASP A 587 -3.18 -32.85 8.22
N ALA A 588 -3.19 -32.80 6.90
CA ALA A 588 -2.01 -32.50 6.08
C ALA A 588 -1.78 -31.00 5.85
N PHE A 589 -2.70 -30.13 6.30
CA PHE A 589 -2.50 -28.70 6.20
C PHE A 589 -1.30 -28.26 7.04
N ASN A 590 -0.46 -27.40 6.45
CA ASN A 590 0.70 -26.81 7.11
C ASN A 590 0.71 -25.29 6.90
N ALA A 591 0.47 -24.55 7.99
CA ALA A 591 0.38 -23.10 7.95
C ALA A 591 1.66 -22.45 7.40
N LYS A 592 2.84 -22.97 7.78
CA LYS A 592 4.13 -22.46 7.28
C LYS A 592 4.27 -22.59 5.76
N GLN A 593 3.85 -23.72 5.19
CA GLN A 593 3.88 -23.92 3.73
C GLN A 593 2.88 -23.02 3.02
N PHE A 594 1.71 -22.79 3.62
CA PHE A 594 0.72 -21.86 3.08
C PHE A 594 1.23 -20.41 3.09
N HIS A 595 1.81 -19.96 4.20
CA HIS A 595 2.39 -18.62 4.29
C HIS A 595 3.59 -18.46 3.36
N THR A 596 4.45 -19.50 3.24
CA THR A 596 5.56 -19.50 2.27
C THR A 596 5.03 -19.32 0.84
N PHE A 597 3.98 -20.06 0.47
CA PHE A 597 3.36 -19.92 -0.86
C PHE A 597 2.93 -18.47 -1.14
N LEU A 598 2.22 -17.84 -0.20
CA LEU A 598 1.77 -16.45 -0.38
C LEU A 598 2.95 -15.48 -0.49
N LEU A 599 3.94 -15.61 0.37
CA LEU A 599 5.13 -14.76 0.39
C LEU A 599 5.97 -14.90 -0.88
N ASP A 600 6.11 -16.12 -1.42
CA ASP A 600 6.82 -16.39 -2.69
C ASP A 600 6.07 -15.84 -3.91
N MET A 601 4.72 -15.82 -3.85
CA MET A 601 3.92 -15.12 -4.86
C MET A 601 4.26 -13.63 -4.93
N GLY A 602 4.53 -13.01 -3.78
CA GLY A 602 4.85 -11.59 -3.67
C GLY A 602 3.71 -10.69 -4.13
N ASN A 603 4.03 -9.42 -4.36
CA ASN A 603 3.06 -8.44 -4.84
C ASN A 603 2.44 -8.87 -6.18
N ALA A 604 1.19 -9.31 -6.13
CA ALA A 604 0.41 -9.76 -7.27
C ALA A 604 -1.10 -9.61 -7.00
N PRO A 605 -1.93 -9.42 -8.03
CA PRO A 605 -3.37 -9.38 -7.86
C PRO A 605 -3.93 -10.77 -7.54
N PHE A 606 -5.01 -10.84 -6.78
CA PHE A 606 -5.56 -12.10 -6.29
C PHE A 606 -6.13 -13.00 -7.39
N ASP A 607 -6.55 -12.47 -8.53
CA ASP A 607 -6.95 -13.29 -9.69
C ASP A 607 -5.79 -14.16 -10.20
N VAL A 608 -4.55 -13.62 -10.17
CA VAL A 608 -3.33 -14.36 -10.48
C VAL A 608 -2.96 -15.32 -9.35
N ILE A 609 -2.96 -14.87 -8.09
CA ILE A 609 -2.62 -15.70 -6.92
C ILE A 609 -3.53 -16.92 -6.84
N GLN A 610 -4.84 -16.78 -7.05
CA GLN A 610 -5.82 -17.87 -7.02
C GLN A 610 -5.52 -18.97 -8.05
N ALA A 611 -5.05 -18.59 -9.25
CA ALA A 611 -4.66 -19.56 -10.27
C ALA A 611 -3.46 -20.42 -9.82
N TYR A 612 -2.46 -19.79 -9.20
CA TYR A 612 -1.28 -20.49 -8.65
C TYR A 612 -1.62 -21.26 -7.37
N PHE A 613 -2.50 -20.74 -6.51
CA PHE A 613 -2.99 -21.43 -5.32
C PHE A 613 -3.68 -22.75 -5.67
N THR A 614 -4.48 -22.77 -6.71
CA THR A 614 -5.12 -24.00 -7.19
C THR A 614 -4.07 -25.08 -7.54
N THR A 615 -3.01 -24.69 -8.23
CA THR A 615 -1.90 -25.58 -8.58
C THR A 615 -1.12 -26.03 -7.33
N TRP A 616 -0.81 -25.11 -6.42
CA TRP A 616 -0.16 -25.41 -5.15
C TRP A 616 -0.95 -26.44 -4.34
N LEU A 617 -2.27 -26.25 -4.23
CA LEU A 617 -3.16 -27.13 -3.49
C LEU A 617 -3.21 -28.55 -4.08
N MET A 618 -3.20 -28.67 -5.42
CA MET A 618 -3.11 -29.97 -6.09
C MET A 618 -1.78 -30.68 -5.79
N ASN A 619 -0.68 -29.94 -5.81
CA ASN A 619 0.65 -30.47 -5.49
C ASN A 619 0.75 -30.96 -4.05
N GLN A 620 0.17 -30.23 -3.08
CA GLN A 620 0.11 -30.67 -1.68
C GLN A 620 -0.66 -31.99 -1.53
N LYS A 621 -1.76 -32.17 -2.26
CA LYS A 621 -2.53 -33.42 -2.26
C LYS A 621 -1.81 -34.61 -2.89
N MET A 622 -0.96 -34.37 -3.89
CA MET A 622 -0.21 -35.44 -4.57
C MET A 622 1.09 -35.82 -3.86
N GLY A 623 1.65 -34.89 -3.06
CA GLY A 623 2.89 -35.11 -2.31
C GLY A 623 2.69 -35.84 -0.98
N ASN A 624 1.45 -35.99 -0.55
CA ASN A 624 1.01 -36.79 0.61
C ASN A 624 0.32 -38.07 0.13
#